data_2433225bedb4c88bc873e3bc6d4ef18b
#
_entry.id   2433225bedb4c88bc873e3bc6d4ef18b
#
_cell.length_a   1.000
_cell.length_b   1.000
_cell.length_c   1.000
_cell.angle_alpha   90.00
_cell.angle_beta   90.00
_cell.angle_gamma   90.00
#
_symmetry.space_group_name_H-M   'P 1'
#
loop_
_entity.id
_entity.type
_entity.pdbx_description
1 polymer ?
#
loop_
_entity_poly.entity_id
_entity_poly.type
_entity_poly.pdbx_seq_one_letter_code
_entity_poly.pdbx_strand_id
1 'polypeptide(L)'
;MAWLGNDCAETIALRADIDAVTFDDAPHHRCGHDYHTASLLGAMAYLKDHQQELRYNVAFIFQCAEENTSGAKALVQHGLWERFPQRPSAIFGIHNRPELPVGVIGVHQGALMAEKTDFRVVFHGQQGHSSTPEKCIDPILPAAQFALELSNLVSHETSPFDTAVCSVYSFHSGTEDNAAPLHATLTGTIRTLRHGTHQHLKERLSDLAQAMALAHRCTVEELSWMHDVPLLDNSAALYPRAYAAAAAAVGEEHVTDVAPCLGGEDFAVYMQDVPGFFYWVGSGKGGDAPVSPWHSDGFAVEDGYLGTAISLLTKLIL
;
A
#
# COMPACT_ATOMS: atom_id res chain seq x y z
N MET A 1 6.01 -20.17 -2.58
CA MET A 1 7.30 -19.97 -1.87
C MET A 1 8.32 -20.97 -2.37
N ALA A 2 9.60 -20.53 -2.49
CA ALA A 2 10.72 -21.41 -2.86
C ALA A 2 11.96 -21.02 -2.05
N TRP A 3 12.95 -21.91 -2.03
CA TRP A 3 14.21 -21.73 -1.32
C TRP A 3 15.38 -22.12 -2.22
N LEU A 4 16.42 -21.31 -2.22
CA LEU A 4 17.69 -21.61 -2.87
C LEU A 4 18.81 -21.35 -1.87
N GLY A 5 19.51 -22.42 -1.43
CA GLY A 5 20.60 -22.34 -0.46
C GLY A 5 21.95 -22.67 -1.09
N ASN A 6 23.01 -22.12 -0.49
CA ASN A 6 24.41 -22.41 -0.77
C ASN A 6 25.25 -22.36 0.52
N ASP A 7 24.67 -22.85 1.63
CA ASP A 7 25.27 -22.83 2.97
C ASP A 7 25.82 -21.46 3.42
N CYS A 8 25.18 -20.39 2.92
CA CYS A 8 25.54 -19.02 3.30
C CYS A 8 25.10 -18.71 4.74
N ALA A 9 25.83 -17.79 5.38
CA ALA A 9 25.53 -17.38 6.76
C ALA A 9 24.21 -16.62 6.91
N GLU A 10 23.77 -15.93 5.85
CA GLU A 10 22.56 -15.10 5.85
C GLU A 10 21.60 -15.50 4.73
N THR A 11 20.34 -15.18 4.96
CA THR A 11 19.26 -15.37 4.00
C THR A 11 18.65 -14.02 3.64
N ILE A 12 18.40 -13.80 2.37
CA ILE A 12 17.66 -12.66 1.84
C ILE A 12 16.34 -13.15 1.26
N ALA A 13 15.25 -12.47 1.61
CA ALA A 13 13.97 -12.70 0.98
C ALA A 13 13.76 -11.77 -0.21
N LEU A 14 13.21 -12.30 -1.30
CA LEU A 14 12.74 -11.58 -2.47
C LEU A 14 11.22 -11.83 -2.62
N ARG A 15 10.44 -10.76 -2.77
CA ARG A 15 8.97 -10.88 -2.89
C ARG A 15 8.47 -10.33 -4.22
N ALA A 16 7.51 -11.02 -4.80
CA ALA A 16 6.61 -10.51 -5.82
C ALA A 16 5.16 -10.79 -5.42
N ASP A 17 4.29 -9.82 -5.66
CA ASP A 17 2.85 -10.00 -5.71
C ASP A 17 2.45 -10.75 -7.01
N ILE A 18 1.31 -11.44 -6.99
CA ILE A 18 0.89 -12.30 -8.10
C ILE A 18 -0.59 -12.16 -8.46
N ASP A 19 -1.33 -11.32 -7.75
CA ASP A 19 -2.76 -11.13 -7.94
C ASP A 19 -3.09 -10.17 -9.10
N ALA A 20 -4.36 -10.04 -9.39
CA ALA A 20 -4.90 -9.18 -10.43
C ALA A 20 -6.04 -8.34 -9.87
N VAL A 21 -6.23 -7.15 -10.42
CA VAL A 21 -7.39 -6.31 -10.11
C VAL A 21 -8.64 -6.82 -10.83
N THR A 22 -9.79 -6.71 -10.18
CA THR A 22 -11.07 -7.02 -10.82
C THR A 22 -11.59 -5.78 -11.56
N PHE A 23 -11.89 -5.95 -12.85
CA PHE A 23 -12.48 -4.94 -13.70
C PHE A 23 -13.60 -5.58 -14.54
N ASP A 24 -14.79 -4.98 -14.59
CA ASP A 24 -15.93 -5.53 -15.31
C ASP A 24 -16.18 -7.03 -15.01
N ASP A 25 -16.14 -7.40 -13.72
CA ASP A 25 -16.30 -8.76 -13.21
C ASP A 25 -15.24 -9.78 -13.72
N ALA A 26 -14.13 -9.33 -14.28
CA ALA A 26 -13.03 -10.16 -14.73
C ALA A 26 -11.68 -9.72 -14.12
N PRO A 27 -10.74 -10.66 -13.90
CA PRO A 27 -9.38 -10.32 -13.45
C PRO A 27 -8.56 -9.74 -14.60
N HIS A 28 -7.85 -8.62 -14.30
CA HIS A 28 -6.97 -7.94 -15.24
C HIS A 28 -5.64 -7.59 -14.58
N HIS A 29 -4.52 -7.79 -15.29
CA HIS A 29 -3.19 -7.38 -14.83
C HIS A 29 -2.92 -5.90 -15.12
N ARG A 30 -3.74 -5.00 -14.54
CA ARG A 30 -3.62 -3.54 -14.71
C ARG A 30 -2.76 -2.86 -13.65
N CYS A 31 -2.07 -3.65 -12.83
CA CYS A 31 -1.06 -3.18 -11.89
C CYS A 31 0.36 -3.72 -12.20
N GLY A 32 0.45 -4.74 -13.07
CA GLY A 32 1.73 -5.30 -13.54
C GLY A 32 2.30 -6.40 -12.63
N HIS A 33 1.49 -7.02 -11.77
CA HIS A 33 1.93 -8.09 -10.88
C HIS A 33 2.35 -9.37 -11.65
N ASP A 34 1.86 -9.58 -12.85
CA ASP A 34 2.35 -10.60 -13.78
C ASP A 34 3.82 -10.36 -14.18
N TYR A 35 4.21 -9.10 -14.40
CA TYR A 35 5.60 -8.72 -14.65
C TYR A 35 6.47 -8.87 -13.39
N HIS A 36 5.95 -8.56 -12.19
CA HIS A 36 6.67 -8.81 -10.93
C HIS A 36 6.89 -10.31 -10.72
N THR A 37 5.86 -11.11 -10.94
CA THR A 37 5.93 -12.57 -10.90
C THR A 37 6.97 -13.10 -11.89
N ALA A 38 6.91 -12.68 -13.15
CA ALA A 38 7.86 -13.09 -14.19
C ALA A 38 9.29 -12.67 -13.86
N SER A 39 9.49 -11.47 -13.31
CA SER A 39 10.80 -10.97 -12.87
C SER A 39 11.39 -11.85 -11.76
N LEU A 40 10.60 -12.20 -10.76
CA LEU A 40 11.06 -13.05 -9.66
C LEU A 40 11.35 -14.48 -10.12
N LEU A 41 10.55 -15.02 -11.03
CA LEU A 41 10.80 -16.35 -11.66
C LEU A 41 12.08 -16.31 -12.50
N GLY A 42 12.30 -15.26 -13.28
CA GLY A 42 13.52 -15.08 -14.08
C GLY A 42 14.77 -14.97 -13.19
N ALA A 43 14.69 -14.16 -12.12
CA ALA A 43 15.78 -14.09 -11.14
C ALA A 43 16.05 -15.43 -10.45
N MET A 44 15.01 -16.15 -10.08
CA MET A 44 15.13 -17.49 -9.47
C MET A 44 15.82 -18.48 -10.41
N ALA A 45 15.46 -18.49 -11.70
CA ALA A 45 16.11 -19.36 -12.70
C ALA A 45 17.59 -19.00 -12.85
N TYR A 46 17.90 -17.70 -13.03
CA TYR A 46 19.28 -17.24 -13.17
C TYR A 46 20.13 -17.58 -11.94
N LEU A 47 19.63 -17.29 -10.73
CA LEU A 47 20.32 -17.58 -9.47
C LEU A 47 20.52 -19.09 -9.26
N LYS A 48 19.59 -19.93 -9.75
CA LYS A 48 19.74 -21.39 -9.71
C LYS A 48 20.91 -21.86 -10.57
N ASP A 49 21.06 -21.32 -11.77
CA ASP A 49 22.18 -21.63 -12.67
C ASP A 49 23.53 -21.16 -12.11
N HIS A 50 23.52 -20.11 -11.28
CA HIS A 50 24.69 -19.50 -10.62
C HIS A 50 24.76 -19.82 -9.11
N GLN A 51 24.17 -20.93 -8.68
CA GLN A 51 24.04 -21.27 -7.25
C GLN A 51 25.35 -21.27 -6.48
N GLN A 52 26.47 -21.61 -7.12
CA GLN A 52 27.78 -21.64 -6.47
C GLN A 52 28.36 -20.22 -6.22
N GLU A 53 27.81 -19.21 -6.84
CA GLU A 53 28.25 -17.79 -6.71
C GLU A 53 27.44 -17.02 -5.67
N LEU A 54 26.40 -17.64 -5.07
CA LEU A 54 25.52 -17.00 -4.12
C LEU A 54 26.28 -16.53 -2.88
N ARG A 55 26.09 -15.27 -2.50
CA ARG A 55 26.58 -14.72 -1.24
C ARG A 55 25.57 -14.88 -0.09
N TYR A 56 24.33 -15.16 -0.42
CA TYR A 56 23.20 -15.32 0.50
C TYR A 56 22.36 -16.52 0.09
N ASN A 57 21.74 -17.19 1.07
CA ASN A 57 20.60 -18.04 0.78
C ASN A 57 19.41 -17.15 0.36
N VAL A 58 18.54 -17.65 -0.50
CA VAL A 58 17.44 -16.87 -1.04
C VAL A 58 16.09 -17.52 -0.72
N ALA A 59 15.22 -16.75 -0.07
CA ALA A 59 13.82 -17.08 0.15
C ALA A 59 12.96 -16.34 -0.88
N PHE A 60 12.23 -17.06 -1.73
CA PHE A 60 11.34 -16.49 -2.74
C PHE A 60 9.90 -16.55 -2.25
N ILE A 61 9.24 -15.39 -2.23
CA ILE A 61 7.86 -15.21 -1.77
C ILE A 61 7.02 -14.75 -2.95
N PHE A 62 6.05 -15.57 -3.37
CA PHE A 62 5.02 -15.22 -4.34
C PHE A 62 3.73 -15.01 -3.56
N GLN A 63 3.26 -13.77 -3.50
CA GLN A 63 2.18 -13.35 -2.62
C GLN A 63 0.93 -13.03 -3.43
N CYS A 64 -0.22 -13.57 -3.04
CA CYS A 64 -1.54 -13.17 -3.54
C CYS A 64 -2.16 -12.07 -2.67
N ALA A 65 -3.24 -11.46 -3.16
CA ALA A 65 -4.10 -10.55 -2.42
C ALA A 65 -3.39 -9.29 -1.87
N GLU A 66 -2.47 -8.70 -2.66
CA GLU A 66 -1.88 -7.40 -2.39
C GLU A 66 -2.94 -6.30 -2.52
N GLU A 67 -3.74 -6.32 -3.61
CA GLU A 67 -4.73 -5.30 -3.97
C GLU A 67 -5.83 -5.10 -2.89
N ASN A 68 -6.09 -6.11 -2.09
CA ASN A 68 -6.98 -6.00 -0.93
C ASN A 68 -6.25 -5.90 0.41
N THR A 69 -4.92 -5.74 0.38
CA THR A 69 -4.04 -5.52 1.54
C THR A 69 -4.08 -6.64 2.61
N SER A 70 -4.40 -7.87 2.19
CA SER A 70 -4.56 -8.99 3.13
C SER A 70 -3.51 -10.09 2.97
N GLY A 71 -2.83 -10.17 1.84
CA GLY A 71 -1.96 -11.27 1.47
C GLY A 71 -0.72 -11.39 2.35
N ALA A 72 0.03 -10.33 2.54
CA ALA A 72 1.21 -10.32 3.40
C ALA A 72 0.85 -10.65 4.85
N LYS A 73 -0.21 -10.02 5.37
CA LYS A 73 -0.71 -10.27 6.72
C LYS A 73 -1.08 -11.73 6.94
N ALA A 74 -1.80 -12.33 5.98
CA ALA A 74 -2.17 -13.74 6.03
C ALA A 74 -0.93 -14.65 6.02
N LEU A 75 0.05 -14.37 5.16
CA LEU A 75 1.28 -15.16 5.12
C LEU A 75 2.06 -15.11 6.44
N VAL A 76 2.25 -13.93 7.02
CA VAL A 76 2.95 -13.75 8.30
C VAL A 76 2.19 -14.44 9.43
N GLN A 77 0.86 -14.26 9.53
CA GLN A 77 0.03 -14.89 10.55
C GLN A 77 0.01 -16.42 10.46
N HIS A 78 0.24 -17.00 9.28
CA HIS A 78 0.32 -18.45 9.07
C HIS A 78 1.75 -18.99 9.08
N GLY A 79 2.68 -18.28 9.68
CA GLY A 79 4.05 -18.75 9.92
C GLY A 79 4.91 -18.73 8.66
N LEU A 80 4.91 -17.62 7.93
CA LEU A 80 5.74 -17.48 6.72
C LEU A 80 7.22 -17.77 6.99
N TRP A 81 7.76 -17.17 8.05
CA TRP A 81 9.19 -17.20 8.31
C TRP A 81 9.69 -18.58 8.76
N GLU A 82 8.84 -19.35 9.42
CA GLU A 82 9.12 -20.71 9.89
C GLU A 82 9.11 -21.75 8.76
N ARG A 83 8.65 -21.36 7.56
CA ARG A 83 8.64 -22.22 6.38
C ARG A 83 9.98 -22.27 5.65
N PHE A 84 10.90 -21.37 5.98
CA PHE A 84 12.24 -21.35 5.42
C PHE A 84 13.24 -22.03 6.36
N PRO A 85 14.25 -22.73 5.83
CA PRO A 85 15.29 -23.36 6.65
C PRO A 85 16.04 -22.37 7.56
N GLN A 86 16.12 -21.12 7.13
CA GLN A 86 16.72 -20.02 7.88
C GLN A 86 15.87 -18.77 7.70
N ARG A 87 15.56 -18.06 8.81
CA ARG A 87 14.82 -16.81 8.78
C ARG A 87 15.60 -15.75 8.00
N PRO A 88 14.98 -15.03 7.04
CA PRO A 88 15.63 -13.94 6.34
C PRO A 88 16.09 -12.82 7.28
N SER A 89 17.27 -12.26 7.01
CA SER A 89 17.82 -11.07 7.72
C SER A 89 17.39 -9.77 7.05
N ALA A 90 16.92 -9.82 5.80
CA ALA A 90 16.36 -8.70 5.07
C ALA A 90 15.38 -9.20 3.97
N ILE A 91 14.47 -8.32 3.58
CA ILE A 91 13.53 -8.56 2.47
C ILE A 91 13.58 -7.43 1.45
N PHE A 92 13.54 -7.79 0.16
CA PHE A 92 13.47 -6.83 -0.94
C PHE A 92 12.24 -7.11 -1.82
N GLY A 93 11.59 -6.01 -2.24
CA GLY A 93 10.48 -6.02 -3.18
C GLY A 93 10.69 -5.01 -4.29
N ILE A 94 9.97 -5.21 -5.38
CA ILE A 94 9.94 -4.29 -6.52
C ILE A 94 8.50 -4.01 -6.90
N HIS A 95 8.24 -2.82 -7.44
CA HIS A 95 7.01 -2.54 -8.18
C HIS A 95 7.36 -1.76 -9.46
N ASN A 96 6.61 -2.00 -10.50
CA ASN A 96 6.72 -1.24 -11.73
C ASN A 96 6.30 0.23 -11.51
N ARG A 97 6.94 1.18 -12.20
CA ARG A 97 6.60 2.61 -12.12
C ARG A 97 6.44 3.19 -13.52
N PRO A 98 5.18 3.41 -13.98
CA PRO A 98 4.93 3.91 -15.34
C PRO A 98 5.49 5.30 -15.63
N GLU A 99 5.69 6.14 -14.60
CA GLU A 99 6.30 7.47 -14.76
C GLU A 99 7.81 7.42 -14.99
N LEU A 100 8.46 6.29 -14.67
CA LEU A 100 9.88 6.09 -14.93
C LEU A 100 10.08 5.32 -16.24
N PRO A 101 11.05 5.72 -17.08
CA PRO A 101 11.37 4.95 -18.29
C PRO A 101 11.98 3.59 -17.92
N VAL A 102 11.79 2.61 -18.81
CA VAL A 102 12.51 1.33 -18.74
C VAL A 102 14.02 1.58 -18.67
N GLY A 103 14.71 0.78 -17.85
CA GLY A 103 16.15 0.93 -17.59
C GLY A 103 16.49 1.91 -16.47
N VAL A 104 15.49 2.57 -15.86
CA VAL A 104 15.69 3.42 -14.68
C VAL A 104 15.16 2.71 -13.44
N ILE A 105 15.91 2.80 -12.34
CA ILE A 105 15.53 2.28 -11.03
C ILE A 105 15.38 3.45 -10.05
N GLY A 106 14.20 3.55 -9.45
CA GLY A 106 13.91 4.49 -8.38
C GLY A 106 14.27 3.89 -7.02
N VAL A 107 15.05 4.63 -6.25
CA VAL A 107 15.41 4.32 -4.86
C VAL A 107 15.01 5.48 -3.97
N HIS A 108 14.66 5.19 -2.72
CA HIS A 108 14.39 6.23 -1.71
C HIS A 108 14.70 5.66 -0.34
N GLN A 109 15.34 6.45 0.52
CA GLN A 109 15.58 6.08 1.91
C GLN A 109 14.46 6.66 2.78
N GLY A 110 13.90 5.82 3.65
CA GLY A 110 12.81 6.26 4.51
C GLY A 110 11.43 5.99 3.93
N ALA A 111 10.44 6.76 4.33
CA ALA A 111 9.05 6.58 3.95
C ALA A 111 8.85 6.67 2.43
N LEU A 112 8.48 5.57 1.79
CA LEU A 112 8.27 5.46 0.34
C LEU A 112 6.79 5.42 -0.05
N MET A 113 5.99 4.65 0.69
CA MET A 113 4.54 4.55 0.48
C MET A 113 3.79 4.69 1.80
N ALA A 114 2.56 5.21 1.73
CA ALA A 114 1.83 5.63 2.92
C ALA A 114 1.43 4.48 3.85
N GLU A 115 1.44 4.78 5.13
CA GLU A 115 0.55 4.11 6.07
C GLU A 115 -0.88 4.47 5.70
N LYS A 116 -1.72 3.45 5.53
CA LYS A 116 -3.10 3.58 5.04
C LYS A 116 -4.05 2.85 5.96
N THR A 117 -5.18 3.49 6.28
CA THR A 117 -6.33 2.86 6.92
C THR A 117 -7.60 3.39 6.29
N ASP A 118 -8.52 2.50 5.91
CA ASP A 118 -9.86 2.89 5.55
C ASP A 118 -10.76 2.84 6.80
N PHE A 119 -11.72 3.76 6.88
CA PHE A 119 -12.66 3.82 7.99
C PHE A 119 -14.10 3.71 7.51
N ARG A 120 -14.95 3.17 8.35
CA ARG A 120 -16.40 3.19 8.22
C ARG A 120 -17.01 3.76 9.49
N VAL A 121 -17.87 4.78 9.35
CA VAL A 121 -18.63 5.40 10.45
C VAL A 121 -20.10 5.29 10.14
N VAL A 122 -20.89 4.84 11.11
CA VAL A 122 -22.35 4.78 11.03
C VAL A 122 -22.94 5.63 12.15
N PHE A 123 -23.59 6.73 11.79
CA PHE A 123 -24.41 7.52 12.70
C PHE A 123 -25.80 6.91 12.76
N HIS A 124 -26.31 6.70 13.97
CA HIS A 124 -27.63 6.17 14.22
C HIS A 124 -28.53 7.24 14.86
N GLY A 125 -29.68 7.45 14.25
CA GLY A 125 -30.70 8.40 14.70
C GLY A 125 -31.99 7.73 15.12
N GLN A 126 -33.11 8.43 14.87
CA GLN A 126 -34.45 7.93 15.15
C GLN A 126 -35.36 8.30 13.98
N GLN A 127 -35.94 7.28 13.33
CA GLN A 127 -36.88 7.50 12.25
C GLN A 127 -38.14 8.26 12.71
N GLY A 128 -38.67 9.06 11.80
CA GLY A 128 -39.94 9.77 12.00
C GLY A 128 -40.36 10.48 10.73
N HIS A 129 -41.60 10.96 10.70
CA HIS A 129 -42.13 11.69 9.57
C HIS A 129 -41.45 13.07 9.46
N SER A 130 -41.00 13.46 8.29
CA SER A 130 -40.22 14.69 8.04
C SER A 130 -41.00 15.99 8.43
N SER A 131 -42.33 15.94 8.51
CA SER A 131 -43.13 17.07 8.97
C SER A 131 -43.18 17.25 10.48
N THR A 132 -42.63 16.31 11.26
CA THR A 132 -42.54 16.35 12.73
C THR A 132 -41.10 16.14 13.20
N PRO A 133 -40.17 17.07 12.82
CA PRO A 133 -38.74 16.88 13.07
C PRO A 133 -38.39 16.80 14.56
N GLU A 134 -39.24 17.35 15.45
CA GLU A 134 -39.07 17.25 16.89
C GLU A 134 -39.26 15.83 17.46
N LYS A 135 -39.86 14.91 16.66
CA LYS A 135 -40.10 13.51 17.02
C LYS A 135 -39.11 12.55 16.41
N CYS A 136 -38.15 13.03 15.66
CA CYS A 136 -37.10 12.23 15.06
C CYS A 136 -35.71 12.75 15.42
N ILE A 137 -34.69 11.97 15.11
CA ILE A 137 -33.28 12.33 15.20
C ILE A 137 -32.65 12.03 13.87
N ASP A 138 -32.30 13.09 13.14
CA ASP A 138 -31.76 12.96 11.78
C ASP A 138 -30.25 12.71 11.80
N PRO A 139 -29.76 11.57 11.34
CA PRO A 139 -28.33 11.27 11.30
C PRO A 139 -27.59 11.90 10.10
N ILE A 140 -28.32 12.49 9.12
CA ILE A 140 -27.69 13.11 7.94
C ILE A 140 -26.85 14.33 8.35
N LEU A 141 -27.39 15.16 9.25
CA LEU A 141 -26.70 16.41 9.63
C LEU A 141 -25.35 16.16 10.32
N PRO A 142 -25.24 15.32 11.39
CA PRO A 142 -23.96 15.02 11.99
C PRO A 142 -22.99 14.35 11.03
N ALA A 143 -23.47 13.46 10.15
CA ALA A 143 -22.66 12.81 9.13
C ALA A 143 -22.10 13.80 8.10
N ALA A 144 -22.89 14.76 7.65
CA ALA A 144 -22.44 15.81 6.74
C ALA A 144 -21.41 16.74 7.40
N GLN A 145 -21.65 17.16 8.64
CA GLN A 145 -20.70 17.97 9.42
C GLN A 145 -19.40 17.22 9.69
N PHE A 146 -19.48 15.94 10.05
CA PHE A 146 -18.31 15.08 10.22
C PHE A 146 -17.46 15.05 8.93
N ALA A 147 -18.08 14.85 7.76
CA ALA A 147 -17.38 14.82 6.48
C ALA A 147 -16.66 16.17 6.16
N LEU A 148 -17.28 17.29 6.50
CA LEU A 148 -16.69 18.63 6.31
C LEU A 148 -15.53 18.87 7.27
N GLU A 149 -15.67 18.48 8.53
CA GLU A 149 -14.67 18.68 9.57
C GLU A 149 -13.41 17.81 9.40
N LEU A 150 -13.46 16.71 8.65
CA LEU A 150 -12.27 15.90 8.36
C LEU A 150 -11.15 16.72 7.68
N SER A 151 -11.50 17.71 6.86
CA SER A 151 -10.52 18.62 6.26
C SER A 151 -9.80 19.49 7.31
N ASN A 152 -10.49 19.83 8.41
CA ASN A 152 -9.92 20.58 9.50
C ASN A 152 -8.92 19.76 10.32
N LEU A 153 -9.13 18.47 10.49
CA LEU A 153 -8.17 17.58 11.17
C LEU A 153 -6.80 17.64 10.49
N VAL A 154 -6.76 17.53 9.15
CA VAL A 154 -5.51 17.61 8.41
C VAL A 154 -4.90 19.01 8.46
N SER A 155 -5.69 20.06 8.17
CA SER A 155 -5.17 21.40 8.00
C SER A 155 -4.80 22.12 9.32
N HIS A 156 -5.38 21.72 10.45
CA HIS A 156 -5.19 22.38 11.74
C HIS A 156 -4.55 21.52 12.82
N GLU A 157 -4.55 20.20 12.66
CA GLU A 157 -4.04 19.29 13.68
C GLU A 157 -2.84 18.47 13.22
N THR A 158 -2.40 18.60 11.97
CA THR A 158 -1.15 17.99 11.48
C THR A 158 -0.11 19.07 11.17
N SER A 159 1.16 18.69 11.27
CA SER A 159 2.25 19.58 10.86
C SER A 159 2.14 19.89 9.36
N PRO A 160 2.33 21.14 8.92
CA PRO A 160 2.37 21.47 7.50
C PRO A 160 3.52 20.82 6.72
N PHE A 161 4.49 20.22 7.44
CA PHE A 161 5.58 19.42 6.86
C PHE A 161 5.27 17.94 6.78
N ASP A 162 4.13 17.48 7.34
CA ASP A 162 3.70 16.10 7.29
C ASP A 162 2.72 15.92 6.12
N THR A 163 2.99 14.94 5.27
CA THR A 163 2.06 14.58 4.20
C THR A 163 0.94 13.72 4.78
N ALA A 164 -0.29 14.21 4.70
CA ALA A 164 -1.47 13.51 5.20
C ALA A 164 -2.70 13.75 4.30
N VAL A 165 -3.51 12.71 4.15
CA VAL A 165 -4.84 12.76 3.55
C VAL A 165 -5.83 12.10 4.50
N CYS A 166 -6.96 12.77 4.73
CA CYS A 166 -8.11 12.20 5.41
C CYS A 166 -9.36 12.62 4.62
N SER A 167 -10.04 11.67 3.99
CA SER A 167 -11.15 11.98 3.08
C SER A 167 -12.25 10.93 3.11
N VAL A 168 -13.50 11.37 2.86
CA VAL A 168 -14.65 10.50 2.62
C VAL A 168 -14.76 10.24 1.12
N TYR A 169 -14.93 8.97 0.73
CA TYR A 169 -15.17 8.58 -0.66
C TYR A 169 -16.56 7.96 -0.88
N SER A 170 -17.30 7.68 0.21
CA SER A 170 -18.67 7.17 0.12
C SER A 170 -19.52 7.74 1.25
N PHE A 171 -20.72 8.19 0.92
CA PHE A 171 -21.70 8.69 1.88
C PHE A 171 -23.09 8.22 1.45
N HIS A 172 -23.76 7.44 2.30
CA HIS A 172 -25.08 6.91 2.06
C HIS A 172 -26.02 7.19 3.24
N SER A 173 -27.14 7.81 2.95
CA SER A 173 -28.25 8.00 3.88
C SER A 173 -29.51 8.38 3.13
N GLY A 174 -30.63 8.39 3.81
CA GLY A 174 -31.92 8.77 3.25
C GLY A 174 -32.80 7.57 2.89
N THR A 175 -34.03 7.87 2.58
CA THR A 175 -35.05 6.98 2.05
C THR A 175 -35.75 7.67 0.88
N GLU A 176 -36.40 6.92 0.01
CA GLU A 176 -37.27 7.52 -1.02
C GLU A 176 -38.58 8.08 -0.45
N ASP A 177 -38.88 7.71 0.81
CA ASP A 177 -40.07 8.16 1.54
C ASP A 177 -39.82 9.51 2.23
N ASN A 178 -40.91 10.19 2.58
CA ASN A 178 -40.88 11.44 3.34
C ASN A 178 -40.63 11.19 4.86
N ALA A 179 -39.48 10.60 5.16
CA ALA A 179 -39.09 10.20 6.52
C ALA A 179 -37.62 10.50 6.81
N ALA A 180 -37.33 10.86 8.04
CA ALA A 180 -35.96 10.89 8.54
C ALA A 180 -35.39 9.46 8.53
N PRO A 181 -34.17 9.23 8.01
CA PRO A 181 -33.56 7.90 7.99
C PRO A 181 -33.12 7.46 9.39
N LEU A 182 -32.89 6.17 9.55
CA LEU A 182 -32.33 5.62 10.79
C LEU A 182 -30.81 5.74 10.86
N HIS A 183 -30.14 5.61 9.72
CA HIS A 183 -28.69 5.58 9.64
C HIS A 183 -28.13 6.53 8.58
N ALA A 184 -26.94 7.05 8.84
CA ALA A 184 -26.08 7.67 7.85
C ALA A 184 -24.70 6.99 7.92
N THR A 185 -24.24 6.47 6.79
CA THR A 185 -22.99 5.71 6.68
C THR A 185 -21.98 6.47 5.84
N LEU A 186 -20.78 6.63 6.37
CA LEU A 186 -19.64 7.17 5.63
C LEU A 186 -18.50 6.16 5.58
N THR A 187 -17.82 6.11 4.46
CA THR A 187 -16.57 5.37 4.31
C THR A 187 -15.50 6.31 3.77
N GLY A 188 -14.30 6.21 4.28
CA GLY A 188 -13.20 7.09 3.91
C GLY A 188 -11.84 6.45 4.14
N THR A 189 -10.79 7.24 3.96
CA THR A 189 -9.40 6.79 4.09
C THR A 189 -8.56 7.80 4.85
N ILE A 190 -7.62 7.31 5.64
CA ILE A 190 -6.49 8.06 6.20
C ILE A 190 -5.23 7.54 5.54
N ARG A 191 -4.36 8.44 5.06
CA ARG A 191 -3.07 8.11 4.47
C ARG A 191 -2.03 9.11 4.94
N THR A 192 -0.89 8.61 5.42
CA THR A 192 0.20 9.46 5.92
C THR A 192 1.56 8.86 5.59
N LEU A 193 2.57 9.71 5.52
CA LEU A 193 3.98 9.29 5.42
C LEU A 193 4.69 9.30 6.79
N ARG A 194 3.91 9.31 7.89
CA ARG A 194 4.45 9.32 9.25
C ARG A 194 3.49 8.60 10.21
N HIS A 195 3.99 7.57 10.87
CA HIS A 195 3.18 6.74 11.79
C HIS A 195 2.53 7.57 12.91
N GLY A 196 3.26 8.47 13.57
CA GLY A 196 2.71 9.30 14.64
C GLY A 196 1.55 10.20 14.18
N THR A 197 1.63 10.76 12.97
CA THR A 197 0.56 11.56 12.36
C THR A 197 -0.65 10.69 12.04
N HIS A 198 -0.44 9.46 11.53
CA HIS A 198 -1.50 8.51 11.23
C HIS A 198 -2.31 8.16 12.49
N GLN A 199 -1.63 7.79 13.54
CA GLN A 199 -2.24 7.42 14.81
C GLN A 199 -3.03 8.56 15.42
N HIS A 200 -2.47 9.79 15.41
CA HIS A 200 -3.16 10.99 15.85
C HIS A 200 -4.46 11.21 15.07
N LEU A 201 -4.42 11.13 13.75
CA LEU A 201 -5.63 11.30 12.93
C LEU A 201 -6.69 10.25 13.20
N LYS A 202 -6.33 8.98 13.45
CA LYS A 202 -7.29 7.93 13.85
C LYS A 202 -7.99 8.28 15.17
N GLU A 203 -7.24 8.74 16.17
CA GLU A 203 -7.78 9.14 17.46
C GLU A 203 -8.73 10.35 17.30
N ARG A 204 -8.28 11.40 16.61
CA ARG A 204 -9.07 12.60 16.40
C ARG A 204 -10.34 12.36 15.58
N LEU A 205 -10.27 11.49 14.56
CA LEU A 205 -11.46 11.08 13.78
C LEU A 205 -12.50 10.40 14.69
N SER A 206 -12.05 9.56 15.60
CA SER A 206 -12.94 8.91 16.58
C SER A 206 -13.61 9.92 17.49
N ASP A 207 -12.85 10.87 18.04
CA ASP A 207 -13.37 11.95 18.90
C ASP A 207 -14.37 12.82 18.13
N LEU A 208 -14.04 13.17 16.89
CA LEU A 208 -14.90 13.99 16.03
C LEU A 208 -16.24 13.29 15.75
N ALA A 209 -16.22 12.00 15.42
CA ALA A 209 -17.44 11.23 15.20
C ALA A 209 -18.35 11.25 16.42
N GLN A 210 -17.79 11.03 17.62
CA GLN A 210 -18.55 11.08 18.88
C GLN A 210 -19.08 12.47 19.18
N ALA A 211 -18.28 13.52 18.97
CA ALA A 211 -18.68 14.91 19.17
C ALA A 211 -19.85 15.30 18.25
N MET A 212 -19.79 14.94 16.97
CA MET A 212 -20.87 15.21 16.02
C MET A 212 -22.14 14.46 16.37
N ALA A 213 -22.04 13.18 16.76
CA ALA A 213 -23.19 12.41 17.20
C ALA A 213 -23.86 13.05 18.41
N LEU A 214 -23.07 13.42 19.45
CA LEU A 214 -23.57 14.04 20.66
C LEU A 214 -24.26 15.38 20.37
N ALA A 215 -23.67 16.24 19.53
CA ALA A 215 -24.22 17.55 19.19
C ALA A 215 -25.61 17.45 18.55
N HIS A 216 -25.91 16.34 17.87
CA HIS A 216 -27.18 16.09 17.15
C HIS A 216 -28.08 15.04 17.81
N ARG A 217 -27.83 14.65 19.05
CA ARG A 217 -28.57 13.60 19.78
C ARG A 217 -28.52 12.22 19.14
N CYS A 218 -27.64 12.02 18.17
CA CYS A 218 -27.35 10.74 17.54
C CYS A 218 -26.38 9.90 18.38
N THR A 219 -26.17 8.67 17.98
CA THR A 219 -25.06 7.82 18.46
C THR A 219 -24.19 7.38 17.31
N VAL A 220 -22.92 7.05 17.59
CA VAL A 220 -22.06 6.32 16.66
C VAL A 220 -22.33 4.84 16.92
N GLU A 221 -23.01 4.18 15.96
CA GLU A 221 -23.33 2.74 16.05
C GLU A 221 -22.14 1.90 15.66
N GLU A 222 -21.38 2.35 14.66
CA GLU A 222 -20.17 1.69 14.18
C GLU A 222 -19.07 2.72 13.91
N LEU A 223 -17.88 2.42 14.38
CA LEU A 223 -16.64 2.99 13.90
C LEU A 223 -15.65 1.84 13.73
N SER A 224 -15.39 1.46 12.49
CA SER A 224 -14.50 0.35 12.17
C SER A 224 -13.36 0.79 11.26
N TRP A 225 -12.21 0.10 11.39
CA TRP A 225 -11.01 0.30 10.64
C TRP A 225 -10.77 -0.89 9.72
N MET A 226 -10.46 -0.62 8.46
CA MET A 226 -10.32 -1.64 7.43
C MET A 226 -9.06 -1.36 6.60
N HIS A 227 -8.56 -2.40 5.94
CA HIS A 227 -7.44 -2.30 5.00
C HIS A 227 -6.23 -1.57 5.60
N ASP A 228 -5.91 -1.88 6.87
CA ASP A 228 -4.73 -1.35 7.55
C ASP A 228 -3.45 -1.86 6.89
N VAL A 229 -2.66 -0.93 6.38
CA VAL A 229 -1.34 -1.16 5.79
C VAL A 229 -0.34 -0.30 6.53
N PRO A 230 0.74 -0.87 7.09
CA PRO A 230 1.79 -0.09 7.74
C PRO A 230 2.50 0.85 6.77
N LEU A 231 3.21 1.85 7.33
CA LEU A 231 4.12 2.68 6.55
C LEU A 231 5.18 1.81 5.88
N LEU A 232 5.33 1.92 4.57
CA LEU A 232 6.46 1.34 3.85
C LEU A 232 7.65 2.29 4.01
N ASP A 233 8.52 1.94 4.96
CA ASP A 233 9.67 2.76 5.38
C ASP A 233 10.97 2.02 5.05
N ASN A 234 11.60 2.37 3.94
CA ASN A 234 12.82 1.74 3.47
C ASN A 234 13.95 1.89 4.49
N SER A 235 14.49 0.75 4.92
CA SER A 235 15.53 0.69 5.94
C SER A 235 16.78 1.48 5.53
N ALA A 236 17.15 2.47 6.33
CA ALA A 236 18.38 3.24 6.14
C ALA A 236 19.64 2.35 6.13
N ALA A 237 19.62 1.28 6.92
CA ALA A 237 20.75 0.34 6.98
C ALA A 237 20.93 -0.47 5.69
N LEU A 238 19.83 -0.70 4.93
CA LEU A 238 19.86 -1.42 3.67
C LEU A 238 20.11 -0.49 2.46
N TYR A 239 19.97 0.82 2.61
CA TYR A 239 20.08 1.78 1.51
C TYR A 239 21.42 1.66 0.73
N PRO A 240 22.62 1.59 1.37
CA PRO A 240 23.87 1.49 0.63
C PRO A 240 23.92 0.23 -0.26
N ARG A 241 23.43 -0.91 0.24
CA ARG A 241 23.35 -2.16 -0.50
C ARG A 241 22.33 -2.05 -1.63
N ALA A 242 21.16 -1.48 -1.34
CA ALA A 242 20.10 -1.30 -2.30
C ALA A 242 20.54 -0.41 -3.47
N TYR A 243 21.19 0.71 -3.17
CA TYR A 243 21.73 1.61 -4.18
C TYR A 243 22.82 0.92 -5.05
N ALA A 244 23.76 0.21 -4.40
CA ALA A 244 24.81 -0.49 -5.12
C ALA A 244 24.28 -1.57 -6.07
N ALA A 245 23.24 -2.32 -5.65
CA ALA A 245 22.59 -3.31 -6.51
C ALA A 245 21.89 -2.66 -7.71
N ALA A 246 21.19 -1.54 -7.49
CA ALA A 246 20.55 -0.77 -8.55
C ALA A 246 21.59 -0.23 -9.55
N ALA A 247 22.68 0.39 -9.06
CA ALA A 247 23.76 0.89 -9.89
C ALA A 247 24.48 -0.22 -10.69
N ALA A 248 24.66 -1.40 -10.07
CA ALA A 248 25.22 -2.56 -10.77
C ALA A 248 24.26 -3.15 -11.83
N ALA A 249 22.97 -2.93 -11.70
CA ALA A 249 21.96 -3.42 -12.64
C ALA A 249 21.81 -2.53 -13.88
N VAL A 250 21.85 -1.19 -13.72
CA VAL A 250 21.50 -0.23 -14.78
C VAL A 250 22.54 0.87 -15.02
N GLY A 251 23.60 0.98 -14.20
CA GLY A 251 24.52 2.13 -14.17
C GLY A 251 24.04 3.22 -13.21
N GLU A 252 24.98 3.93 -12.56
CA GLU A 252 24.66 4.98 -11.57
C GLU A 252 23.79 6.10 -12.17
N GLU A 253 24.00 6.43 -13.44
CA GLU A 253 23.28 7.46 -14.17
C GLU A 253 21.80 7.15 -14.39
N HIS A 254 21.39 5.88 -14.19
CA HIS A 254 20.01 5.42 -14.30
C HIS A 254 19.37 5.06 -12.95
N VAL A 255 20.07 5.37 -11.85
CA VAL A 255 19.49 5.29 -10.51
C VAL A 255 19.03 6.68 -10.08
N THR A 256 17.76 6.80 -9.71
CA THR A 256 17.18 8.10 -9.33
C THR A 256 16.52 8.03 -7.96
N ASP A 257 16.62 9.11 -7.19
CA ASP A 257 15.78 9.29 -6.01
C ASP A 257 14.35 9.63 -6.43
N VAL A 258 13.37 9.00 -5.81
CA VAL A 258 11.96 9.15 -6.16
C VAL A 258 11.16 9.67 -4.98
N ALA A 259 10.29 10.63 -5.24
CA ALA A 259 9.41 11.14 -4.21
C ALA A 259 8.48 10.04 -3.67
N PRO A 260 8.20 10.03 -2.35
CA PRO A 260 7.19 9.16 -1.77
C PRO A 260 5.82 9.34 -2.40
N CYS A 261 4.98 8.31 -2.32
CA CYS A 261 3.60 8.39 -2.79
C CYS A 261 2.60 7.97 -1.70
N LEU A 262 1.33 8.33 -1.90
CA LEU A 262 0.26 7.99 -0.96
C LEU A 262 -0.48 6.69 -1.29
N GLY A 263 0.07 5.87 -2.19
CA GLY A 263 -0.33 4.46 -2.34
C GLY A 263 -0.04 3.68 -1.06
N GLY A 264 -0.80 2.61 -0.82
CA GLY A 264 -0.48 1.62 0.20
C GLY A 264 0.09 0.37 -0.49
N GLU A 265 1.00 -0.33 0.19
CA GLU A 265 1.62 -1.58 -0.30
C GLU A 265 1.80 -2.53 0.90
N ASP A 266 1.20 -3.70 0.84
CA ASP A 266 1.20 -4.63 1.98
C ASP A 266 2.56 -5.33 2.21
N PHE A 267 3.53 -5.14 1.31
CA PHE A 267 4.94 -5.46 1.57
C PHE A 267 5.44 -4.88 2.89
N ALA A 268 4.93 -3.71 3.29
CA ALA A 268 5.23 -3.07 4.56
C ALA A 268 4.93 -3.95 5.79
N VAL A 269 4.03 -4.92 5.67
CA VAL A 269 3.74 -5.89 6.75
C VAL A 269 4.96 -6.75 7.06
N TYR A 270 5.69 -7.20 6.05
CA TYR A 270 6.93 -7.98 6.26
C TYR A 270 8.01 -7.15 6.96
N MET A 271 8.00 -5.83 6.71
CA MET A 271 9.00 -4.92 7.29
C MET A 271 8.79 -4.68 8.79
N GLN A 272 7.67 -5.12 9.36
CA GLN A 272 7.47 -5.14 10.81
C GLN A 272 8.31 -6.24 11.49
N ASP A 273 8.69 -7.28 10.75
CA ASP A 273 9.41 -8.45 11.25
C ASP A 273 10.88 -8.48 10.85
N VAL A 274 11.22 -7.97 9.66
CA VAL A 274 12.58 -7.96 9.11
C VAL A 274 12.87 -6.64 8.39
N PRO A 275 14.08 -6.10 8.42
CA PRO A 275 14.42 -4.91 7.63
C PRO A 275 14.10 -5.13 6.15
N GLY A 276 13.44 -4.17 5.52
CA GLY A 276 13.05 -4.27 4.13
C GLY A 276 13.50 -3.08 3.28
N PHE A 277 13.56 -3.30 1.98
CA PHE A 277 13.77 -2.26 1.00
C PHE A 277 12.92 -2.53 -0.25
N PHE A 278 12.21 -1.52 -0.71
CA PHE A 278 11.32 -1.59 -1.86
C PHE A 278 11.77 -0.62 -2.94
N TYR A 279 11.76 -1.09 -4.20
CA TYR A 279 12.20 -0.31 -5.33
C TYR A 279 11.07 0.01 -6.27
N TRP A 280 11.19 1.13 -6.96
CA TRP A 280 10.46 1.40 -8.17
C TRP A 280 11.30 1.03 -9.38
N VAL A 281 10.76 0.21 -10.26
CA VAL A 281 11.41 -0.17 -11.53
C VAL A 281 10.65 0.48 -12.67
N GLY A 282 11.34 1.27 -13.49
CA GLY A 282 10.73 1.98 -14.59
C GLY A 282 10.07 1.03 -15.59
N SER A 283 8.81 1.32 -15.92
CA SER A 283 7.99 0.51 -16.84
C SER A 283 7.39 1.31 -17.99
N GLY A 284 7.61 2.62 -18.01
CA GLY A 284 7.09 3.52 -19.04
C GLY A 284 8.10 3.83 -20.16
N LYS A 285 7.62 4.59 -21.16
CA LYS A 285 8.44 5.04 -22.31
C LYS A 285 9.42 6.16 -21.96
N GLY A 286 9.10 6.95 -20.92
CA GLY A 286 9.84 8.15 -20.57
C GLY A 286 9.64 9.33 -21.51
N GLY A 287 10.35 10.43 -21.25
CA GLY A 287 10.21 11.68 -22.00
C GLY A 287 8.81 12.27 -21.86
N ASP A 288 8.30 12.89 -22.94
CA ASP A 288 6.96 13.48 -23.00
C ASP A 288 5.86 12.45 -23.39
N ALA A 289 6.17 11.15 -23.38
CA ALA A 289 5.18 10.13 -23.69
C ALA A 289 4.06 10.11 -22.64
N PRO A 290 2.81 9.91 -23.06
CA PRO A 290 1.71 9.76 -22.09
C PRO A 290 1.97 8.60 -21.13
N VAL A 291 1.79 8.86 -19.84
CA VAL A 291 1.86 7.83 -18.81
C VAL A 291 0.59 6.99 -18.85
N SER A 292 0.74 5.68 -18.85
CA SER A 292 -0.36 4.74 -18.69
C SER A 292 -0.49 4.36 -17.21
N PRO A 293 -1.38 5.03 -16.44
CA PRO A 293 -1.45 4.84 -15.00
C PRO A 293 -1.95 3.44 -14.64
N TRP A 294 -1.56 2.97 -13.47
CA TRP A 294 -2.11 1.74 -12.89
C TRP A 294 -3.65 1.77 -12.86
N HIS A 295 -4.27 0.61 -12.89
CA HIS A 295 -5.72 0.42 -12.81
C HIS A 295 -6.51 1.11 -13.94
N SER A 296 -5.85 1.47 -15.06
CA SER A 296 -6.52 2.07 -16.23
C SER A 296 -6.56 1.11 -17.42
N ASP A 297 -7.47 1.37 -18.38
CA ASP A 297 -7.58 0.61 -19.62
C ASP A 297 -6.34 0.69 -20.50
N GLY A 298 -5.58 1.79 -20.37
CA GLY A 298 -4.36 2.02 -21.13
C GLY A 298 -3.10 1.52 -20.43
N PHE A 299 -3.19 0.85 -19.26
CA PHE A 299 -2.01 0.37 -18.55
C PHE A 299 -1.21 -0.60 -19.42
N ALA A 300 0.09 -0.35 -19.53
CA ALA A 300 1.02 -1.19 -20.23
C ALA A 300 2.42 -1.08 -19.62
N VAL A 301 3.15 -2.17 -19.69
CA VAL A 301 4.57 -2.24 -19.31
C VAL A 301 5.39 -2.38 -20.57
N GLU A 302 6.37 -1.51 -20.75
CA GLU A 302 7.22 -1.48 -21.95
C GLU A 302 8.22 -2.65 -21.98
N ASP A 303 8.60 -3.05 -23.21
CA ASP A 303 9.64 -4.05 -23.45
C ASP A 303 10.95 -3.66 -22.76
N GLY A 304 11.65 -4.67 -22.21
CA GLY A 304 12.90 -4.47 -21.47
C GLY A 304 12.74 -4.32 -19.95
N TYR A 305 11.50 -4.09 -19.43
CA TYR A 305 11.24 -4.07 -17.98
C TYR A 305 11.77 -5.33 -17.29
N LEU A 306 11.45 -6.51 -17.81
CA LEU A 306 11.88 -7.79 -17.23
C LEU A 306 13.41 -7.88 -17.10
N GLY A 307 14.15 -7.43 -18.11
CA GLY A 307 15.61 -7.41 -18.07
C GLY A 307 16.16 -6.55 -16.94
N THR A 308 15.59 -5.36 -16.75
CA THR A 308 15.94 -4.44 -15.67
C THR A 308 15.63 -5.04 -14.28
N ALA A 309 14.42 -5.55 -14.11
CA ALA A 309 13.97 -6.11 -12.84
C ALA A 309 14.73 -7.39 -12.45
N ILE A 310 14.97 -8.31 -13.40
CA ILE A 310 15.76 -9.52 -13.16
C ILE A 310 17.21 -9.16 -12.80
N SER A 311 17.82 -8.20 -13.54
CA SER A 311 19.17 -7.73 -13.22
C SER A 311 19.25 -7.19 -11.80
N LEU A 312 18.32 -6.31 -11.38
CA LEU A 312 18.26 -5.78 -10.02
C LEU A 312 18.20 -6.89 -8.96
N LEU A 313 17.23 -7.80 -9.11
CA LEU A 313 17.01 -8.87 -8.13
C LEU A 313 18.21 -9.82 -8.02
N THR A 314 18.90 -10.08 -9.13
CA THR A 314 20.11 -10.94 -9.12
C THR A 314 21.31 -10.24 -8.50
N LYS A 315 21.51 -8.92 -8.77
CA LYS A 315 22.60 -8.12 -8.18
C LYS A 315 22.47 -7.91 -6.67
N LEU A 316 21.28 -8.08 -6.10
CA LEU A 316 21.07 -8.09 -4.65
C LEU A 316 21.69 -9.32 -3.98
N ILE A 317 21.84 -10.41 -4.72
CA ILE A 317 22.20 -11.74 -4.20
C ILE A 317 23.65 -12.13 -4.55
N LEU A 318 24.11 -11.79 -5.76
CA LEU A 318 25.47 -12.03 -6.27
C LEU A 318 26.40 -10.86 -5.94
#